data_014a3f5109ab997036674866086ffeb6
#
_entry.id   014a3f5109ab997036674866086ffeb6
#
_cell.length_a   1.000
_cell.length_b   1.000
_cell.length_c   1.000
_cell.angle_alpha   90.00
_cell.angle_beta   90.00
_cell.angle_gamma   90.00
#
_symmetry.space_group_name_H-M   'P 1'
#
loop_
_entity.id
_entity.type
_entity.pdbx_description
1 polymer ?
#
loop_
_entity_poly.entity_id
_entity_poly.type
_entity_poly.pdbx_seq_one_letter_code
_entity_poly.pdbx_strand_id
1 'polypeptide(L)'
;MSNIQEIATYAQENAAKLGIKKFDIYGSTVDDTSVQVDQGEPKLKASNRSGVTVRVWNEENTMGVTSTTDVDAKGLELALKTAYEASFFGVKENVPDFSPEATIPIPNTHKEKALQAPVSELIEKLLVAEKELLATHPAITSVPYNGLAQRDIDRFYLNSDGA
;
A
#
# COMPACT_ATOMS: atom_id res chain seq x y z
N MET A 1 -13.42 -2.62 -1.08
CA MET A 1 -12.59 -1.80 -0.13
C MET A 1 -13.54 -1.09 0.82
N SER A 2 -13.25 -1.15 2.13
CA SER A 2 -13.93 -0.26 3.07
C SER A 2 -13.66 1.17 2.62
N ASN A 3 -14.70 2.00 2.63
CA ASN A 3 -14.58 3.41 2.26
C ASN A 3 -13.63 4.09 3.27
N ILE A 4 -12.70 4.94 2.82
CA ILE A 4 -11.80 5.70 3.70
C ILE A 4 -12.55 6.45 4.81
N GLN A 5 -13.77 6.91 4.52
CA GLN A 5 -14.65 7.56 5.49
C GLN A 5 -15.08 6.60 6.62
N GLU A 6 -15.35 5.35 6.29
CA GLU A 6 -15.68 4.32 7.29
C GLU A 6 -14.49 3.99 8.16
N ILE A 7 -13.30 3.85 7.55
CA ILE A 7 -12.05 3.63 8.29
C ILE A 7 -11.79 4.80 9.24
N ALA A 8 -11.94 6.05 8.79
CA ALA A 8 -11.76 7.24 9.61
C ALA A 8 -12.75 7.26 10.79
N THR A 9 -14.02 6.94 10.53
CA THR A 9 -15.06 6.90 11.57
C THR A 9 -14.74 5.83 12.62
N TYR A 10 -14.42 4.61 12.19
CA TYR A 10 -14.06 3.51 13.10
C TYR A 10 -12.81 3.82 13.92
N ALA A 11 -11.80 4.43 13.28
CA ALA A 11 -10.56 4.79 13.96
C ALA A 11 -10.82 5.83 15.06
N GLN A 12 -11.59 6.90 14.77
CA GLN A 12 -11.93 7.93 15.74
C GLN A 12 -12.77 7.40 16.89
N GLU A 13 -13.81 6.60 16.59
CA GLU A 13 -14.67 6.00 17.63
C GLU A 13 -13.90 5.06 18.55
N ASN A 14 -13.04 4.22 17.98
CA ASN A 14 -12.25 3.26 18.76
C ASN A 14 -11.15 3.95 19.55
N ALA A 15 -10.47 4.95 18.97
CA ALA A 15 -9.50 5.77 19.70
C ALA A 15 -10.14 6.47 20.91
N ALA A 16 -11.34 7.05 20.74
CA ALA A 16 -12.08 7.68 21.83
C ALA A 16 -12.43 6.69 22.95
N LYS A 17 -12.89 5.48 22.62
CA LYS A 17 -13.19 4.41 23.59
C LYS A 17 -11.96 3.97 24.38
N LEU A 18 -10.79 3.94 23.73
CA LEU A 18 -9.52 3.54 24.31
C LEU A 18 -8.78 4.68 25.02
N GLY A 19 -9.29 5.91 24.96
CA GLY A 19 -8.65 7.09 25.53
C GLY A 19 -7.40 7.56 24.74
N ILE A 20 -7.25 7.09 23.51
CA ILE A 20 -6.13 7.45 22.62
C ILE A 20 -6.41 8.85 22.03
N LYS A 21 -5.49 9.79 22.27
CA LYS A 21 -5.65 11.18 21.82
C LYS A 21 -4.89 11.48 20.52
N LYS A 22 -3.79 10.76 20.29
CA LYS A 22 -2.92 11.00 19.13
C LYS A 22 -2.60 9.71 18.41
N PHE A 23 -3.03 9.63 17.17
CA PHE A 23 -2.79 8.49 16.28
C PHE A 23 -2.76 8.93 14.82
N ASP A 24 -2.15 8.14 13.99
CA ASP A 24 -2.34 8.20 12.54
C ASP A 24 -2.44 6.80 11.93
N ILE A 25 -3.01 6.76 10.75
CA ILE A 25 -3.18 5.55 9.95
C ILE A 25 -2.75 5.85 8.52
N TYR A 26 -1.80 5.08 8.03
CA TYR A 26 -1.42 5.04 6.63
C TYR A 26 -1.89 3.73 6.02
N GLY A 27 -2.65 3.81 4.96
CA GLY A 27 -3.17 2.64 4.25
C GLY A 27 -2.74 2.60 2.80
N SER A 28 -2.61 1.39 2.28
CA SER A 28 -2.36 1.17 0.85
C SER A 28 -3.05 -0.09 0.35
N THR A 29 -3.49 -0.02 -0.90
CA THR A 29 -3.90 -1.19 -1.70
C THR A 29 -3.04 -1.22 -2.95
N VAL A 30 -2.51 -2.40 -3.25
CA VAL A 30 -1.65 -2.63 -4.41
C VAL A 30 -2.20 -3.78 -5.22
N ASP A 31 -2.61 -3.49 -6.45
CA ASP A 31 -2.93 -4.47 -7.47
C ASP A 31 -1.73 -4.61 -8.40
N ASP A 32 -1.14 -5.79 -8.43
CA ASP A 32 0.09 -6.08 -9.16
C ASP A 32 -0.16 -7.22 -10.14
N THR A 33 0.08 -6.97 -11.42
CA THR A 33 -0.02 -7.98 -12.47
C THR A 33 1.29 -8.00 -13.24
N SER A 34 1.94 -9.15 -13.32
CA SER A 34 3.16 -9.33 -14.09
C SER A 34 3.05 -10.51 -15.05
N VAL A 35 3.56 -10.32 -16.23
CA VAL A 35 3.64 -11.33 -17.28
C VAL A 35 5.10 -11.51 -17.65
N GLN A 36 5.51 -12.75 -17.84
CA GLN A 36 6.82 -13.11 -18.35
C GLN A 36 6.63 -14.11 -19.49
N VAL A 37 7.44 -14.01 -20.54
CA VAL A 37 7.49 -15.01 -21.61
C VAL A 37 8.91 -15.56 -21.66
N ASP A 38 9.01 -16.86 -21.65
CA ASP A 38 10.27 -17.61 -21.72
C ASP A 38 10.09 -18.81 -22.66
N GLN A 39 10.86 -18.85 -23.73
CA GLN A 39 10.79 -19.87 -24.79
C GLN A 39 9.37 -20.03 -25.39
N GLY A 40 8.68 -18.90 -25.58
CA GLY A 40 7.32 -18.87 -26.12
C GLY A 40 6.22 -19.20 -25.11
N GLU A 41 6.56 -19.54 -23.86
CA GLU A 41 5.62 -19.92 -22.82
C GLU A 41 5.31 -18.73 -21.89
N PRO A 42 4.06 -18.25 -21.85
CA PRO A 42 3.67 -17.15 -20.98
C PRO A 42 3.46 -17.63 -19.54
N LYS A 43 3.96 -16.83 -18.58
CA LYS A 43 3.76 -17.00 -17.15
C LYS A 43 3.10 -15.74 -16.59
N LEU A 44 1.95 -15.89 -15.93
CA LEU A 44 1.20 -14.81 -15.31
C LEU A 44 1.31 -14.91 -13.79
N LYS A 45 1.57 -13.77 -13.14
CA LYS A 45 1.43 -13.60 -11.70
C LYS A 45 0.54 -12.39 -11.44
N ALA A 46 -0.44 -12.56 -10.57
CA ALA A 46 -1.29 -11.48 -10.11
C ALA A 46 -1.39 -11.53 -8.59
N SER A 47 -1.36 -10.37 -7.94
CA SER A 47 -1.57 -10.25 -6.50
C SER A 47 -2.34 -8.97 -6.18
N ASN A 48 -3.24 -9.08 -5.20
CA ASN A 48 -3.87 -7.94 -4.54
C ASN A 48 -3.40 -7.94 -3.10
N ARG A 49 -2.89 -6.82 -2.63
CA ARG A 49 -2.42 -6.64 -1.25
C ARG A 49 -2.99 -5.34 -0.70
N SER A 50 -3.61 -5.42 0.46
CA SER A 50 -4.08 -4.24 1.18
C SER A 50 -3.71 -4.32 2.64
N GLY A 51 -3.54 -3.19 3.29
CA GLY A 51 -3.27 -3.11 4.70
C GLY A 51 -3.09 -1.69 5.17
N VAL A 52 -3.08 -1.56 6.49
CA VAL A 52 -2.86 -0.27 7.17
C VAL A 52 -1.74 -0.42 8.19
N THR A 53 -0.98 0.64 8.37
CA THR A 53 -0.06 0.83 9.47
C THR A 53 -0.65 1.88 10.39
N VAL A 54 -0.76 1.56 11.67
CA VAL A 54 -1.31 2.40 12.73
C VAL A 54 -0.18 2.81 13.65
N ARG A 55 -0.04 4.12 13.90
CA ARG A 55 0.84 4.66 14.92
C ARG A 55 0.01 5.33 16.00
N VAL A 56 0.40 5.13 17.25
CA VAL A 56 -0.25 5.72 18.41
C VAL A 56 0.81 6.31 19.34
N TRP A 57 0.56 7.52 19.82
CA TRP A 57 1.38 8.18 20.84
C TRP A 57 0.65 8.14 22.17
N ASN A 58 1.35 7.73 23.23
CA ASN A 58 0.83 7.77 24.59
C ASN A 58 1.07 9.13 25.26
N GLU A 59 0.66 9.26 26.51
CA GLU A 59 0.76 10.50 27.28
C GLU A 59 2.21 10.93 27.58
N GLU A 60 3.16 10.00 27.52
CA GLU A 60 4.60 10.27 27.66
C GLU A 60 5.26 10.68 26.33
N ASN A 61 4.45 10.82 25.28
CA ASN A 61 4.88 11.10 23.91
C ASN A 61 5.85 10.04 23.35
N THR A 62 5.73 8.79 23.80
CA THR A 62 6.38 7.64 23.14
C THR A 62 5.42 7.03 22.14
N MET A 63 5.94 6.44 21.06
CA MET A 63 5.14 5.96 19.94
C MET A 63 5.21 4.44 19.80
N GLY A 64 4.05 3.83 19.60
CA GLY A 64 3.92 2.44 19.19
C GLY A 64 3.38 2.31 17.78
N VAL A 65 3.72 1.21 17.12
CA VAL A 65 3.35 0.94 15.73
C VAL A 65 2.83 -0.48 15.61
N THR A 66 1.79 -0.65 14.82
CA THR A 66 1.32 -1.97 14.37
C THR A 66 0.85 -1.91 12.91
N SER A 67 0.69 -3.07 12.29
CA SER A 67 0.11 -3.16 10.95
C SER A 67 -0.91 -4.28 10.90
N THR A 68 -1.97 -4.08 10.13
CA THR A 68 -3.02 -5.09 9.92
C THR A 68 -3.57 -5.02 8.51
N THR A 69 -4.09 -6.14 8.04
CA THR A 69 -4.90 -6.21 6.81
C THR A 69 -6.39 -6.14 7.09
N ASP A 70 -6.75 -6.25 8.38
CA ASP A 70 -8.14 -6.19 8.83
C ASP A 70 -8.50 -4.74 9.18
N VAL A 71 -9.32 -4.13 8.33
CA VAL A 71 -9.69 -2.70 8.39
C VAL A 71 -11.15 -2.51 8.78
N ASP A 72 -11.83 -3.55 9.26
CA ASP A 72 -13.14 -3.41 9.88
C ASP A 72 -13.04 -2.77 11.28
N ALA A 73 -14.18 -2.51 11.90
CA ALA A 73 -14.22 -1.86 13.20
C ALA A 73 -13.44 -2.61 14.30
N LYS A 74 -13.47 -3.97 14.27
CA LYS A 74 -12.77 -4.79 15.28
C LYS A 74 -11.27 -4.89 15.00
N GLY A 75 -10.89 -5.01 13.73
CA GLY A 75 -9.49 -5.03 13.31
C GLY A 75 -8.79 -3.72 13.64
N LEU A 76 -9.45 -2.58 13.40
CA LEU A 76 -8.94 -1.25 13.76
C LEU A 76 -8.89 -1.03 15.27
N GLU A 77 -9.88 -1.50 16.03
CA GLU A 77 -9.84 -1.47 17.50
C GLU A 77 -8.63 -2.22 18.03
N LEU A 78 -8.43 -3.45 17.54
CA LEU A 78 -7.27 -4.27 17.95
C LEU A 78 -5.95 -3.61 17.55
N ALA A 79 -5.87 -3.05 16.34
CA ALA A 79 -4.66 -2.38 15.86
C ALA A 79 -4.32 -1.13 16.70
N LEU A 80 -5.30 -0.28 16.99
CA LEU A 80 -5.13 0.89 17.85
C LEU A 80 -4.68 0.50 19.26
N LYS A 81 -5.35 -0.49 19.86
CA LYS A 81 -5.00 -1.02 21.18
C LYS A 81 -3.57 -1.57 21.19
N THR A 82 -3.22 -2.40 20.20
CA THR A 82 -1.88 -3.00 20.12
C THR A 82 -0.80 -1.93 19.93
N ALA A 83 -1.03 -0.93 19.06
CA ALA A 83 -0.10 0.18 18.90
C ALA A 83 0.03 1.02 20.19
N TYR A 84 -1.09 1.25 20.91
CA TYR A 84 -1.06 1.95 22.19
C TYR A 84 -0.26 1.17 23.26
N GLU A 85 -0.50 -0.12 23.40
CA GLU A 85 0.27 -0.97 24.32
C GLU A 85 1.76 -0.99 23.95
N ALA A 86 2.09 -1.06 22.66
CA ALA A 86 3.46 -1.01 22.18
C ALA A 86 4.14 0.33 22.45
N SER A 87 3.40 1.43 22.54
CA SER A 87 3.95 2.76 22.79
C SER A 87 4.67 2.88 24.14
N PHE A 88 4.29 2.11 25.15
CA PHE A 88 4.94 2.11 26.46
C PHE A 88 6.35 1.52 26.43
N PHE A 89 6.74 0.86 25.36
CA PHE A 89 8.08 0.33 25.12
C PHE A 89 8.85 1.21 24.10
N GLY A 90 8.25 2.31 23.64
CA GLY A 90 8.85 3.21 22.69
C GLY A 90 10.00 4.02 23.26
N VAL A 91 10.89 4.47 22.37
CA VAL A 91 11.99 5.36 22.76
C VAL A 91 11.47 6.79 22.98
N LYS A 92 12.14 7.54 23.89
CA LYS A 92 11.78 8.94 24.20
C LYS A 92 12.53 9.96 23.35
N GLU A 93 13.57 9.54 22.65
CA GLU A 93 14.39 10.43 21.83
C GLU A 93 14.01 10.33 20.36
N ASN A 94 13.95 11.48 19.68
CA ASN A 94 13.64 11.57 18.24
C ASN A 94 12.31 10.91 17.86
N VAL A 95 11.29 11.03 18.71
CA VAL A 95 9.96 10.50 18.42
C VAL A 95 9.38 11.27 17.22
N PRO A 96 8.99 10.59 16.14
CA PRO A 96 8.37 11.24 14.99
C PRO A 96 7.04 11.87 15.38
N ASP A 97 6.70 12.96 14.73
CA ASP A 97 5.43 13.67 14.90
C ASP A 97 4.69 13.77 13.56
N PHE A 98 3.47 14.31 13.59
CA PHE A 98 2.77 14.65 12.36
C PHE A 98 3.54 15.75 11.61
N SER A 99 3.50 15.67 10.28
CA SER A 99 3.97 16.80 9.49
C SER A 99 3.08 18.02 9.78
N PRO A 100 3.66 19.22 9.98
CA PRO A 100 2.87 20.44 10.09
C PRO A 100 1.96 20.69 8.87
N GLU A 101 2.28 20.08 7.75
CA GLU A 101 1.55 20.16 6.50
C GLU A 101 0.47 19.07 6.34
N ALA A 102 0.35 18.15 7.30
CA ALA A 102 -0.54 16.99 7.17
C ALA A 102 -2.03 17.38 7.03
N THR A 103 -2.43 18.54 7.53
CA THR A 103 -3.81 19.06 7.42
C THR A 103 -4.04 19.97 6.22
N ILE A 104 -2.99 20.26 5.43
CA ILE A 104 -3.13 21.07 4.22
C ILE A 104 -3.81 20.19 3.15
N PRO A 105 -4.97 20.63 2.60
CA PRO A 105 -5.62 19.86 1.55
C PRO A 105 -4.67 19.66 0.37
N ILE A 106 -4.38 18.41 0.03
CA ILE A 106 -3.64 18.08 -1.16
C ILE A 106 -4.56 18.42 -2.35
N PRO A 107 -4.15 19.30 -3.27
CA PRO A 107 -4.91 19.53 -4.47
C PRO A 107 -5.21 18.19 -5.14
N ASN A 108 -6.47 17.96 -5.47
CA ASN A 108 -6.88 16.73 -6.13
C ASN A 108 -6.26 16.68 -7.53
N THR A 109 -5.01 16.30 -7.59
CA THR A 109 -4.24 16.10 -8.82
C THR A 109 -4.50 14.73 -9.40
N HIS A 110 -5.74 14.22 -9.29
CA HIS A 110 -6.10 12.97 -9.93
C HIS A 110 -5.78 13.10 -11.42
N LYS A 111 -4.57 12.71 -11.73
CA LYS A 111 -4.24 12.35 -13.09
C LYS A 111 -5.17 11.21 -13.47
N GLU A 112 -5.69 11.29 -14.67
CA GLU A 112 -6.45 10.18 -15.22
C GLU A 112 -5.69 8.89 -14.93
N LYS A 113 -6.38 7.94 -14.30
CA LYS A 113 -5.82 6.62 -14.01
C LYS A 113 -5.32 6.05 -15.33
N ALA A 114 -4.06 5.73 -15.44
CA ALA A 114 -3.51 5.14 -16.65
C ALA A 114 -4.30 3.87 -16.98
N LEU A 115 -4.79 3.77 -18.21
CA LEU A 115 -5.49 2.58 -18.67
C LEU A 115 -4.53 1.40 -18.56
N GLN A 116 -4.95 0.39 -17.82
CA GLN A 116 -4.20 -0.85 -17.76
C GLN A 116 -4.41 -1.62 -19.08
N ALA A 117 -3.33 -2.10 -19.67
CA ALA A 117 -3.41 -2.93 -20.84
C ALA A 117 -3.99 -4.33 -20.48
N PRO A 118 -4.82 -4.92 -21.32
CA PRO A 118 -5.24 -6.30 -21.15
C PRO A 118 -4.04 -7.25 -21.05
N VAL A 119 -4.13 -8.28 -20.20
CA VAL A 119 -3.06 -9.28 -20.03
C VAL A 119 -2.68 -9.94 -21.36
N SER A 120 -3.64 -10.18 -22.24
CA SER A 120 -3.40 -10.72 -23.59
C SER A 120 -2.50 -9.83 -24.43
N GLU A 121 -2.67 -8.51 -24.36
CA GLU A 121 -1.80 -7.54 -25.05
C GLU A 121 -0.37 -7.56 -24.52
N LEU A 122 -0.21 -7.68 -23.20
CA LEU A 122 1.12 -7.78 -22.57
C LEU A 122 1.83 -9.05 -23.03
N ILE A 123 1.12 -10.19 -23.08
CA ILE A 123 1.64 -11.47 -23.57
C ILE A 123 2.08 -11.34 -25.04
N GLU A 124 1.21 -10.80 -25.89
CA GLU A 124 1.50 -10.64 -27.32
C GLU A 124 2.77 -9.78 -27.55
N LYS A 125 2.90 -8.66 -26.85
CA LYS A 125 4.09 -7.79 -26.92
C LYS A 125 5.36 -8.54 -26.53
N LEU A 126 5.30 -9.37 -25.48
CA LEU A 126 6.47 -10.14 -25.02
C LEU A 126 6.83 -11.25 -26.00
N LEU A 127 5.85 -11.94 -26.59
CA LEU A 127 6.10 -12.95 -27.62
C LEU A 127 6.77 -12.36 -28.87
N VAL A 128 6.29 -11.17 -29.29
CA VAL A 128 6.92 -10.45 -30.42
C VAL A 128 8.34 -10.03 -30.07
N ALA A 129 8.54 -9.44 -28.89
CA ALA A 129 9.87 -8.99 -28.45
C ALA A 129 10.87 -10.15 -28.33
N GLU A 130 10.46 -11.31 -27.78
CA GLU A 130 11.30 -12.50 -27.72
C GLU A 130 11.71 -12.99 -29.12
N LYS A 131 10.72 -13.10 -30.02
CA LYS A 131 10.97 -13.53 -31.40
C LYS A 131 11.92 -12.60 -32.14
N GLU A 132 11.74 -11.28 -32.00
CA GLU A 132 12.62 -10.28 -32.63
C GLU A 132 14.03 -10.36 -32.08
N LEU A 133 14.20 -10.45 -30.75
CA LEU A 133 15.53 -10.56 -30.10
C LEU A 133 16.27 -11.84 -30.53
N LEU A 134 15.60 -12.98 -30.55
CA LEU A 134 16.18 -14.25 -30.98
C LEU A 134 16.60 -14.22 -32.47
N ALA A 135 15.92 -13.42 -33.29
CA ALA A 135 16.22 -13.26 -34.71
C ALA A 135 17.42 -12.32 -34.99
N THR A 136 17.87 -11.52 -34.02
CA THR A 136 18.94 -10.54 -34.24
C THR A 136 20.31 -11.17 -34.43
N HIS A 137 20.59 -12.30 -33.75
CA HIS A 137 21.88 -12.97 -33.88
C HIS A 137 21.78 -14.46 -33.47
N PRO A 138 22.40 -15.37 -34.22
CA PRO A 138 22.33 -16.83 -33.94
C PRO A 138 22.88 -17.26 -32.58
N ALA A 139 23.73 -16.46 -31.96
CA ALA A 139 24.27 -16.73 -30.62
C ALA A 139 23.29 -16.41 -29.49
N ILE A 140 22.22 -15.70 -29.77
CA ILE A 140 21.14 -15.45 -28.78
C ILE A 140 20.20 -16.65 -28.80
N THR A 141 20.24 -17.46 -27.74
CA THR A 141 19.47 -18.70 -27.63
C THR A 141 18.31 -18.62 -26.67
N SER A 142 18.25 -17.56 -25.84
CA SER A 142 17.17 -17.34 -24.88
C SER A 142 17.05 -15.89 -24.45
N VAL A 143 15.87 -15.50 -23.94
CA VAL A 143 15.59 -14.16 -23.40
C VAL A 143 14.96 -14.30 -22.00
N PRO A 144 15.73 -14.69 -20.97
CA PRO A 144 15.20 -15.17 -19.69
C PRO A 144 14.49 -14.10 -18.82
N TYR A 145 14.72 -12.81 -19.10
CA TYR A 145 14.12 -11.70 -18.33
C TYR A 145 13.10 -10.90 -19.15
N ASN A 146 12.45 -11.54 -20.09
CA ASN A 146 11.42 -10.94 -20.93
C ASN A 146 10.11 -10.82 -20.15
N GLY A 147 9.85 -9.67 -19.54
CA GLY A 147 8.70 -9.47 -18.68
C GLY A 147 8.18 -8.05 -18.68
N LEU A 148 6.88 -7.92 -18.42
CA LEU A 148 6.16 -6.67 -18.20
C LEU A 148 5.36 -6.75 -16.89
N ALA A 149 5.26 -5.63 -16.18
CA ALA A 149 4.42 -5.52 -14.99
C ALA A 149 3.57 -4.27 -15.06
N GLN A 150 2.34 -4.39 -14.57
CA GLN A 150 1.43 -3.29 -14.30
C GLN A 150 1.14 -3.26 -12.81
N ARG A 151 1.13 -2.07 -12.24
CA ARG A 151 0.83 -1.87 -10.82
C ARG A 151 -0.10 -0.69 -10.65
N ASP A 152 -1.17 -0.93 -9.91
CA ASP A 152 -2.09 0.08 -9.44
C ASP A 152 -1.93 0.22 -7.92
N ILE A 153 -1.78 1.44 -7.42
CA ILE A 153 -1.55 1.69 -6.01
C ILE A 153 -2.46 2.83 -5.57
N ASP A 154 -3.38 2.49 -4.66
CA ASP A 154 -4.16 3.47 -3.91
C ASP A 154 -3.56 3.63 -2.52
N ARG A 155 -3.42 4.86 -2.06
CA ARG A 155 -2.89 5.20 -0.73
C ARG A 155 -3.79 6.21 -0.05
N PHE A 156 -3.88 6.10 1.26
CA PHE A 156 -4.53 7.11 2.08
C PHE A 156 -3.74 7.35 3.37
N TYR A 157 -3.93 8.52 3.93
CA TYR A 157 -3.44 8.91 5.23
C TYR A 157 -4.58 9.59 5.99
N LEU A 158 -4.68 9.30 7.26
CA LEU A 158 -5.57 10.01 8.19
C LEU A 158 -4.90 10.11 9.56
N ASN A 159 -5.25 11.13 10.32
CA ASN A 159 -4.74 11.32 11.67
C ASN A 159 -5.82 11.87 12.62
N SER A 160 -5.49 11.91 13.91
CA SER A 160 -6.37 12.43 14.96
C SER A 160 -6.70 13.91 14.81
N ASP A 161 -5.91 14.68 14.05
CA ASP A 161 -6.07 16.12 13.86
C ASP A 161 -6.95 16.48 12.65
N GLY A 162 -7.48 15.47 11.94
CA GLY A 162 -8.45 15.65 10.86
C GLY A 162 -7.85 15.70 9.44
N ALA A 163 -6.63 15.20 9.25
CA ALA A 163 -6.06 14.97 7.91
C ALA A 163 -6.58 13.68 7.32
#